data_f57e0485fc67f42a94227a536eb5e62f
#
_entry.id   f57e0485fc67f42a94227a536eb5e62f
#
_cell.length_a   1.000
_cell.length_b   1.000
_cell.length_c   1.000
_cell.angle_alpha   90.00
_cell.angle_beta   90.00
_cell.angle_gamma   90.00
#
_symmetry.space_group_name_H-M   'P 1'
#
loop_
_entity.id
_entity.type
_entity.pdbx_description
1 polymer ?
#
loop_
_entity_poly.entity_id
_entity_poly.type
_entity_poly.pdbx_seq_one_letter_code
_entity_poly.pdbx_strand_id
1 'polypeptide(L)'
;MFKVGDKVWAKTNRYSMTSYHRPCEVISVNKLHLGRIVVRIAKTGGGYEVDACEFELIPKGCIFEKGNLVIYKGLKLKFIRYDSMGTVILQHYEGYHISADIKEVRKVGGFIV
;
A
#
# COMPACT_ATOMS: atom_id res chain seq x y z
N MET A 1 8.97 15.43 1.44
CA MET A 1 9.41 15.12 0.06
C MET A 1 9.75 13.66 -0.07
N PHE A 2 9.29 13.02 -1.15
CA PHE A 2 9.61 11.61 -1.39
C PHE A 2 11.03 11.46 -1.95
N LYS A 3 11.58 10.26 -1.77
CA LYS A 3 12.89 9.91 -2.33
C LYS A 3 12.76 8.54 -3.00
N VAL A 4 13.71 8.25 -3.88
CA VAL A 4 13.75 6.96 -4.57
C VAL A 4 13.79 5.84 -3.55
N GLY A 5 12.95 4.84 -3.76
CA GLY A 5 12.82 3.70 -2.85
C GLY A 5 11.67 3.80 -1.88
N ASP A 6 11.09 4.99 -1.70
CA ASP A 6 9.95 5.15 -0.80
C ASP A 6 8.75 4.35 -1.32
N LYS A 7 7.97 3.81 -0.39
CA LYS A 7 6.70 3.15 -0.71
C LYS A 7 5.56 4.13 -0.44
N VAL A 8 4.75 4.35 -1.45
CA VAL A 8 3.66 5.34 -1.39
C VAL A 8 2.39 4.74 -1.96
N TRP A 9 1.25 5.36 -1.64
CA TRP A 9 -0.02 5.06 -2.30
C TRP A 9 -0.79 6.37 -2.49
N ALA A 10 -1.79 6.33 -3.37
CA ALA A 10 -2.65 7.48 -3.59
C ALA A 10 -3.53 7.70 -2.37
N LYS A 11 -3.63 8.94 -1.94
CA LYS A 11 -4.45 9.31 -0.78
C LYS A 11 -5.77 9.97 -1.17
N THR A 12 -5.96 10.23 -2.46
CA THR A 12 -7.17 10.90 -2.96
C THR A 12 -7.79 10.09 -4.08
N ASN A 13 -9.00 10.47 -4.48
CA ASN A 13 -9.70 9.79 -5.57
C ASN A 13 -9.28 10.29 -6.94
N ARG A 14 -8.38 11.23 -7.03
CA ARG A 14 -7.90 11.75 -8.32
C ARG A 14 -7.26 10.64 -9.14
N TYR A 15 -6.54 9.75 -8.48
CA TYR A 15 -5.96 8.56 -9.11
C TYR A 15 -6.87 7.39 -8.76
N SER A 16 -7.92 7.20 -9.55
CA SER A 16 -8.97 6.25 -9.22
C SER A 16 -8.63 4.79 -9.53
N MET A 17 -7.53 4.56 -10.24
CA MET A 17 -7.13 3.18 -10.54
C MET A 17 -6.73 2.47 -9.26
N THR A 18 -7.26 1.26 -9.08
CA THR A 18 -6.99 0.43 -7.92
C THR A 18 -5.48 0.29 -7.63
N SER A 19 -4.68 0.19 -8.69
CA SER A 19 -3.24 -0.01 -8.56
C SER A 19 -2.54 1.10 -7.80
N TYR A 20 -3.02 2.33 -7.89
CA TYR A 20 -2.41 3.46 -7.18
C TYR A 20 -2.74 3.45 -5.68
N HIS A 21 -3.76 2.71 -5.27
CA HIS A 21 -4.12 2.58 -3.87
C HIS A 21 -3.47 1.36 -3.21
N ARG A 22 -2.49 0.78 -3.89
CA ARG A 22 -1.63 -0.29 -3.39
C ARG A 22 -0.22 0.25 -3.24
N PRO A 23 0.67 -0.46 -2.57
CA PRO A 23 2.04 -0.01 -2.46
C PRO A 23 2.68 0.19 -3.83
N CYS A 24 3.15 1.41 -4.06
CA CYS A 24 3.90 1.77 -5.26
C CYS A 24 5.28 2.21 -4.82
N GLU A 25 6.28 2.00 -5.65
CA GLU A 25 7.65 2.40 -5.33
C GLU A 25 8.02 3.65 -6.10
N VAL A 26 8.56 4.65 -5.41
CA VAL A 26 9.09 5.85 -6.06
C VAL A 26 10.41 5.46 -6.72
N ILE A 27 10.47 5.58 -8.04
CA ILE A 27 11.68 5.23 -8.80
C ILE A 27 12.42 6.44 -9.34
N SER A 28 11.79 7.61 -9.32
CA SER A 28 12.44 8.84 -9.75
C SER A 28 11.71 10.04 -9.16
N VAL A 29 12.48 11.06 -8.84
CA VAL A 29 11.94 12.34 -8.38
C VAL A 29 12.35 13.37 -9.41
N ASN A 30 11.37 14.06 -10.00
CA ASN A 30 11.64 15.03 -11.04
C ASN A 30 12.14 16.34 -10.41
N LYS A 31 13.43 16.64 -10.59
CA LYS A 31 14.04 17.84 -10.01
C LYS A 31 13.60 19.12 -10.68
N LEU A 32 13.15 19.03 -11.93
CA LEU A 32 12.68 20.20 -12.69
C LEU A 32 11.24 20.52 -12.37
N HIS A 33 10.46 19.53 -11.96
CA HIS A 33 9.04 19.68 -11.61
C HIS A 33 8.84 19.09 -10.22
N LEU A 34 9.09 19.91 -9.20
CA LEU A 34 9.14 19.45 -7.81
C LEU A 34 7.87 18.76 -7.31
N GLY A 35 6.74 19.02 -7.97
CA GLY A 35 5.48 18.39 -7.61
C GLY A 35 5.23 17.04 -8.28
N ARG A 36 6.19 16.51 -9.04
CA ARG A 36 6.00 15.28 -9.81
C ARG A 36 6.99 14.21 -9.37
N ILE A 37 6.51 12.98 -9.32
CA ILE A 37 7.35 11.82 -9.05
C ILE A 37 6.99 10.73 -10.05
N VAL A 38 7.88 9.76 -10.21
CA VAL A 38 7.59 8.58 -11.03
C VAL A 38 7.48 7.41 -10.09
N VAL A 39 6.37 6.69 -10.17
CA VAL A 39 6.12 5.51 -9.34
C VAL A 39 6.01 4.28 -10.21
N ARG A 40 6.40 3.14 -9.64
CA ARG A 40 6.28 1.83 -10.27
C ARG A 40 5.27 1.01 -9.46
N ILE A 41 4.25 0.50 -10.15
CA ILE A 41 3.17 -0.25 -9.50
C ILE A 41 3.55 -1.70 -9.30
N ALA A 42 4.17 -2.31 -10.31
CA ALA A 42 4.60 -3.71 -10.25
C ALA A 42 6.12 -3.78 -10.29
N LYS A 43 6.68 -4.85 -9.73
CA LYS A 43 8.14 -5.01 -9.65
C LYS A 43 8.83 -4.93 -11.00
N THR A 44 8.17 -5.37 -12.06
CA THR A 44 8.73 -5.39 -13.41
C THR A 44 8.09 -4.39 -14.35
N GLY A 45 7.17 -3.58 -13.85
CA GLY A 45 6.47 -2.60 -14.67
C GLY A 45 7.26 -1.34 -14.89
N GLY A 46 6.86 -0.56 -15.87
CA GLY A 46 7.40 0.76 -16.12
C GLY A 46 6.94 1.77 -15.09
N GLY A 47 7.52 2.96 -15.16
CA GLY A 47 7.14 4.04 -14.26
C GLY A 47 6.01 4.89 -14.82
N TYR A 48 5.25 5.49 -13.92
CA TYR A 48 4.20 6.43 -14.27
C TYR A 48 4.45 7.74 -13.53
N GLU A 49 4.40 8.85 -14.26
CA GLU A 49 4.56 10.15 -13.63
C GLU A 49 3.24 10.58 -13.00
N VAL A 50 3.30 10.97 -11.73
CA VAL A 50 2.12 11.34 -10.96
C VAL A 50 2.40 12.59 -10.13
N ASP A 51 1.33 13.23 -9.63
CA ASP A 51 1.45 14.38 -8.76
C ASP A 51 1.77 13.91 -7.34
N ALA A 52 2.91 14.34 -6.83
CA ALA A 52 3.38 13.94 -5.51
C ALA A 52 2.37 14.31 -4.41
N CYS A 53 1.68 15.45 -4.56
CA CYS A 53 0.73 15.91 -3.55
C CYS A 53 -0.50 15.01 -3.41
N GLU A 54 -0.74 14.13 -4.37
CA GLU A 54 -1.85 13.19 -4.32
C GLU A 54 -1.47 11.85 -3.69
N PHE A 55 -0.23 11.72 -3.26
CA PHE A 55 0.31 10.48 -2.69
C PHE A 55 0.83 10.73 -1.28
N GLU A 56 0.90 9.67 -0.50
CA GLU A 56 1.46 9.73 0.85
C GLU A 56 2.34 8.52 1.10
N LEU A 57 3.29 8.66 2.03
CA LEU A 57 4.11 7.53 2.46
C LEU A 57 3.21 6.50 3.15
N ILE A 58 3.45 5.24 2.83
CA ILE A 58 2.74 4.15 3.50
C ILE A 58 3.26 4.04 4.92
N PRO A 59 2.37 4.04 5.93
CA PRO A 59 2.82 3.89 7.31
C PRO A 59 3.59 2.59 7.50
N LYS A 60 4.61 2.67 8.35
CA LYS A 60 5.43 1.51 8.66
C LYS A 60 4.54 0.40 9.21
N GLY A 61 4.72 -0.81 8.71
CA GLY A 61 3.91 -1.94 9.14
C GLY A 61 2.65 -2.15 8.34
N CYS A 62 2.41 -1.32 7.32
CA CYS A 62 1.21 -1.43 6.48
C CYS A 62 1.51 -1.96 5.08
N ILE A 63 2.70 -2.52 4.86
CA ILE A 63 3.05 -3.19 3.60
C ILE A 63 2.95 -4.68 3.84
N PHE A 64 2.02 -5.33 3.13
CA PHE A 64 1.69 -6.73 3.37
C PHE A 64 1.93 -7.59 2.14
N GLU A 65 2.22 -8.86 2.39
CA GLU A 65 2.30 -9.88 1.35
C GLU A 65 1.28 -10.97 1.64
N LYS A 66 0.81 -11.63 0.59
CA LYS A 66 -0.18 -12.71 0.73
C LYS A 66 0.32 -13.73 1.74
N GLY A 67 -0.55 -14.06 2.69
CA GLY A 67 -0.22 -15.02 3.73
C GLY A 67 0.32 -14.42 5.01
N ASN A 68 0.67 -13.12 5.01
CA ASN A 68 1.11 -12.48 6.24
C ASN A 68 0.00 -12.51 7.29
N LEU A 69 0.38 -12.74 8.53
CA LEU A 69 -0.55 -12.59 9.65
C LEU A 69 -0.64 -11.12 10.00
N VAL A 70 -1.86 -10.66 10.22
CA VAL A 70 -2.15 -9.26 10.56
C VAL A 70 -3.15 -9.23 11.72
N ILE A 71 -3.22 -8.09 12.37
CA ILE A 71 -4.19 -7.85 13.43
C ILE A 71 -5.17 -6.78 12.97
N TYR A 72 -6.45 -7.09 13.07
CA TYR A 72 -7.53 -6.18 12.72
C TYR A 72 -8.62 -6.33 13.78
N LYS A 73 -8.92 -5.21 14.47
CA LYS A 73 -9.92 -5.19 15.56
C LYS A 73 -9.69 -6.31 16.59
N GLY A 74 -8.42 -6.53 16.92
CA GLY A 74 -8.05 -7.51 17.93
C GLY A 74 -7.99 -8.96 17.44
N LEU A 75 -8.34 -9.20 16.19
CA LEU A 75 -8.32 -10.55 15.61
C LEU A 75 -7.06 -10.76 14.79
N LYS A 76 -6.52 -11.97 14.86
CA LYS A 76 -5.41 -12.37 13.99
C LYS A 76 -6.00 -12.94 12.71
N LEU A 77 -5.70 -12.32 11.60
CA LEU A 77 -6.24 -12.69 10.30
C LEU A 77 -5.08 -12.84 9.32
N LYS A 78 -5.39 -13.43 8.16
CA LYS A 78 -4.39 -13.61 7.11
C LYS A 78 -4.63 -12.60 6.00
N PHE A 79 -3.58 -11.91 5.60
CA PHE A 79 -3.68 -10.97 4.48
C PHE A 79 -3.81 -11.74 3.17
N ILE A 80 -4.80 -11.40 2.36
CA ILE A 80 -5.02 -12.04 1.06
C ILE A 80 -4.55 -11.13 -0.08
N ARG A 81 -5.08 -9.91 -0.14
CA ARG A 81 -4.72 -8.97 -1.21
C ARG A 81 -5.15 -7.56 -0.87
N TYR A 82 -4.56 -6.61 -1.58
CA TYR A 82 -5.07 -5.26 -1.58
C TYR A 82 -6.31 -5.20 -2.45
N ASP A 83 -7.25 -4.37 -2.05
CA ASP A 83 -8.44 -4.10 -2.83
C ASP A 83 -8.42 -2.62 -3.23
N SER A 84 -9.53 -2.07 -3.67
CA SER A 84 -9.57 -0.69 -4.15
C SER A 84 -9.62 0.30 -3.00
N MET A 85 -9.09 1.51 -3.24
CA MET A 85 -9.29 2.68 -2.38
C MET A 85 -8.83 2.50 -0.94
N GLY A 86 -7.70 1.84 -0.76
CA GLY A 86 -7.14 1.70 0.59
C GLY A 86 -7.78 0.60 1.41
N THR A 87 -8.47 -0.30 0.77
CA THR A 87 -9.10 -1.46 1.40
C THR A 87 -8.26 -2.70 1.16
N VAL A 88 -8.24 -3.60 2.12
CA VAL A 88 -7.56 -4.90 1.99
C VAL A 88 -8.55 -6.02 2.27
N ILE A 89 -8.27 -7.18 1.72
CA ILE A 89 -9.07 -8.38 1.97
C ILE A 89 -8.27 -9.29 2.90
N LEU A 90 -8.89 -9.66 4.01
CA LEU A 90 -8.32 -10.53 5.02
C LEU A 90 -9.12 -11.80 5.11
N GLN A 91 -8.49 -12.88 5.55
CA GLN A 91 -9.16 -14.16 5.73
C GLN A 91 -9.21 -14.52 7.20
N HIS A 92 -10.43 -14.78 7.67
CA HIS A 92 -10.66 -15.27 9.03
C HIS A 92 -10.25 -16.76 9.10
N TYR A 93 -9.85 -17.21 10.29
CA TYR A 93 -9.44 -18.61 10.47
C TYR A 93 -10.57 -19.60 10.11
N GLU A 94 -11.82 -19.15 10.14
CA GLU A 94 -12.95 -19.98 9.72
C GLU A 94 -13.13 -20.01 8.20
N GLY A 95 -12.31 -19.28 7.46
CA GLY A 95 -12.27 -19.34 6.00
C GLY A 95 -12.96 -18.21 5.27
N TYR A 96 -13.82 -17.43 5.91
CA TYR A 96 -14.48 -16.33 5.21
C TYR A 96 -13.58 -15.10 5.10
N HIS A 97 -13.88 -14.25 4.13
CA HIS A 97 -13.10 -13.04 3.86
C HIS A 97 -13.74 -11.81 4.51
N ILE A 98 -12.88 -10.90 4.94
CA ILE A 98 -13.29 -9.65 5.55
C ILE A 98 -12.64 -8.51 4.79
N SER A 99 -13.41 -7.47 4.47
CA SER A 99 -12.89 -6.25 3.88
C SER A 99 -12.55 -5.28 5.01
N ALA A 100 -11.36 -4.72 4.99
CA ALA A 100 -10.87 -3.84 6.05
C ALA A 100 -10.16 -2.63 5.49
N ASP A 101 -10.25 -1.51 6.22
CA ASP A 101 -9.46 -0.32 5.90
C ASP A 101 -8.00 -0.63 6.23
N ILE A 102 -7.13 -0.42 5.26
CA ILE A 102 -5.71 -0.74 5.40
C ILE A 102 -5.07 -0.02 6.59
N LYS A 103 -5.57 1.17 6.93
CA LYS A 103 -5.01 1.95 8.04
C LYS A 103 -5.32 1.35 9.41
N GLU A 104 -6.31 0.47 9.48
CA GLU A 104 -6.69 -0.20 10.72
C GLU A 104 -6.02 -1.56 10.89
N VAL A 105 -5.24 -1.99 9.91
CA VAL A 105 -4.59 -3.30 9.90
C VAL A 105 -3.12 -3.14 10.24
N ARG A 106 -2.60 -4.03 11.09
CA ARG A 106 -1.19 -4.02 11.47
C ARG A 106 -0.60 -5.39 11.26
N LYS A 107 0.61 -5.41 10.73
CA LYS A 107 1.37 -6.65 10.56
C LYS A 107 1.72 -7.19 11.94
N VAL A 108 1.64 -8.51 12.10
CA VAL A 108 2.14 -9.16 13.30
C VAL A 108 3.66 -9.16 13.13
N GLY A 109 4.26 -8.14 13.65
CA GLY A 109 5.68 -7.93 13.50
C GLY A 109 6.40 -8.90 14.29
N GLY A 110 7.34 -9.15 13.70
CA GLY A 110 8.20 -9.69 14.25
C GLY A 110 8.26 -10.74 15.26
N PHE A 111 7.57 -11.08 15.51
CA PHE A 111 7.70 -11.95 16.20
C PHE A 111 8.14 -12.91 15.89
N ILE A 112 8.36 -12.78 15.41
CA ILE A 112 8.92 -13.40 15.12
C ILE A 112 9.86 -13.79 15.64
N VAL A 113 10.03 -13.64 16.18
CA VAL A 113 11.00 -13.93 16.60
C VAL A 113 11.24 -14.24 17.22
#